data_1dce81e722f0c1cfad41785c4f690f5c
#
_entry.id   1dce81e722f0c1cfad41785c4f690f5c
#
_cell.length_a   1.000
_cell.length_b   1.000
_cell.length_c   1.000
_cell.angle_alpha   90.00
_cell.angle_beta   90.00
_cell.angle_gamma   90.00
#
_symmetry.space_group_name_H-M   'P 1'
#
loop_
_entity.id
_entity.type
_entity.pdbx_description
1 polymer ?
#
loop_
_entity_poly.entity_id
_entity_poly.type
_entity_poly.pdbx_seq_one_letter_code
_entity_poly.pdbx_strand_id
1 'polypeptide(L)'
;MKHQLALSLLFLTLCLQQSIFAAESKSNIVIIFIDDLGYADIGPFGATKQKTPNLDRMAAEGIKLTSFYAAPVCSVSRAQLLTGCYGSRVSVPGVFSPGNANGLNPAESTTAERLRALGYATACIGKWHLGDQPEFLPTKQGFDRYFGIPYSNDMQRKAIDGTERVSPLLRNDKVVELLTDEQQSRIVERYTDEAMQFMRESQDRPFFLYFPHTAVHTPIHPGEAFRGKSANGRFGDWVQEVDWSVGRVLETLRELKLDEKTLVLFTSDNGPWRASRTVETRYRNTTRDHG
;
A
#
# COMPACT_ATOMS: atom_id res chain seq x y z
N MET A 1 -9.85 6.18 -66.27
CA MET A 1 -9.38 7.15 -65.26
C MET A 1 -10.35 7.32 -64.06
N LYS A 2 -11.67 7.54 -64.24
CA LYS A 2 -12.59 7.77 -63.12
C LYS A 2 -12.76 6.56 -62.18
N HIS A 3 -12.71 5.32 -62.71
CA HIS A 3 -12.80 4.11 -61.85
C HIS A 3 -11.54 3.81 -61.04
N GLN A 4 -10.35 4.18 -61.52
CA GLN A 4 -9.11 4.01 -60.76
C GLN A 4 -8.98 5.01 -59.61
N LEU A 5 -9.48 6.24 -59.79
CA LEU A 5 -9.52 7.24 -58.74
C LEU A 5 -10.47 6.83 -57.60
N ALA A 6 -11.65 6.26 -57.94
CA ALA A 6 -12.62 5.80 -56.93
C ALA A 6 -12.10 4.59 -56.10
N LEU A 7 -11.37 3.66 -56.74
CA LEU A 7 -10.75 2.53 -56.04
C LEU A 7 -9.62 3.01 -55.10
N SER A 8 -8.82 3.98 -55.50
CA SER A 8 -7.74 4.53 -54.66
C SER A 8 -8.27 5.31 -53.49
N LEU A 9 -9.39 6.05 -53.62
CA LEU A 9 -10.02 6.72 -52.50
C LEU A 9 -10.65 5.72 -51.52
N LEU A 10 -11.25 4.62 -51.99
CA LEU A 10 -11.83 3.60 -51.13
C LEU A 10 -10.77 2.84 -50.33
N PHE A 11 -9.60 2.58 -50.95
CA PHE A 11 -8.46 1.97 -50.23
C PHE A 11 -7.86 2.90 -49.19
N LEU A 12 -7.77 4.21 -49.46
CA LEU A 12 -7.26 5.19 -48.51
C LEU A 12 -8.19 5.37 -47.30
N THR A 13 -9.52 5.32 -47.50
CA THR A 13 -10.50 5.35 -46.40
C THR A 13 -10.50 4.08 -45.60
N LEU A 14 -10.29 2.89 -46.21
CA LEU A 14 -10.17 1.63 -45.47
C LEU A 14 -8.88 1.57 -44.63
N CYS A 15 -7.77 2.11 -45.12
CA CYS A 15 -6.51 2.21 -44.37
C CYS A 15 -6.58 3.21 -43.19
N LEU A 16 -7.35 4.28 -43.33
CA LEU A 16 -7.58 5.24 -42.25
C LEU A 16 -8.53 4.69 -41.12
N GLN A 17 -9.40 3.74 -41.49
CA GLN A 17 -10.26 3.09 -40.47
C GLN A 17 -9.56 2.00 -39.65
N GLN A 18 -8.43 1.47 -40.10
CA GLN A 18 -7.66 0.47 -39.36
C GLN A 18 -6.78 1.08 -38.24
N SER A 19 -6.65 2.39 -38.16
CA SER A 19 -5.82 3.08 -37.16
C SER A 19 -6.60 3.46 -35.86
N ILE A 20 -7.89 3.12 -35.75
CA ILE A 20 -8.66 3.28 -34.54
C ILE A 20 -8.83 1.92 -33.85
N PHE A 21 -7.77 1.15 -33.71
CA PHE A 21 -7.65 0.33 -32.54
C PHE A 21 -7.34 1.30 -31.41
N ALA A 22 -8.34 1.66 -30.64
CA ALA A 22 -8.14 2.37 -29.40
C ALA A 22 -7.07 1.58 -28.63
N ALA A 23 -5.91 2.20 -28.43
CA ALA A 23 -4.88 1.60 -27.60
C ALA A 23 -5.58 1.24 -26.30
N GLU A 24 -5.65 -0.05 -26.00
CA GLU A 24 -6.36 -0.56 -24.83
C GLU A 24 -5.85 0.25 -23.63
N SER A 25 -6.71 1.07 -23.04
CA SER A 25 -6.28 2.02 -22.01
C SER A 25 -5.82 1.21 -20.82
N LYS A 26 -4.52 1.28 -20.50
CA LYS A 26 -3.93 0.57 -19.36
C LYS A 26 -4.65 0.94 -18.08
N SER A 27 -5.06 -0.05 -17.31
CA SER A 27 -5.70 0.17 -16.02
C SER A 27 -4.70 0.64 -14.98
N ASN A 28 -5.11 1.52 -14.09
CA ASN A 28 -4.37 1.86 -12.88
C ASN A 28 -4.39 0.69 -11.90
N ILE A 29 -3.40 0.63 -11.03
CA ILE A 29 -3.30 -0.41 -10.00
C ILE A 29 -3.01 0.27 -8.67
N VAL A 30 -3.84 -0.02 -7.67
CA VAL A 30 -3.67 0.42 -6.28
C VAL A 30 -3.63 -0.82 -5.39
N ILE A 31 -2.56 -1.00 -4.63
CA ILE A 31 -2.45 -2.06 -3.63
C ILE A 31 -2.41 -1.41 -2.25
N ILE A 32 -3.50 -1.51 -1.50
CA ILE A 32 -3.59 -1.08 -0.10
C ILE A 32 -3.19 -2.28 0.77
N PHE A 33 -2.06 -2.15 1.46
CA PHE A 33 -1.40 -3.24 2.16
C PHE A 33 -1.23 -2.91 3.63
N ILE A 34 -1.87 -3.68 4.50
CA ILE A 34 -1.96 -3.36 5.93
C ILE A 34 -1.01 -4.25 6.73
N ASP A 35 -0.37 -3.67 7.72
CA ASP A 35 0.59 -4.35 8.58
C ASP A 35 -0.11 -5.04 9.76
N ASP A 36 0.06 -6.34 9.91
CA ASP A 36 -0.48 -7.16 11.01
C ASP A 36 -2.02 -7.14 11.18
N LEU A 37 -2.79 -6.86 10.13
CA LEU A 37 -4.25 -6.89 10.19
C LEU A 37 -4.76 -8.33 10.07
N GLY A 38 -5.60 -8.74 11.00
CA GLY A 38 -6.21 -10.07 10.98
C GLY A 38 -7.37 -10.17 10.00
N TYR A 39 -7.58 -11.38 9.49
CA TYR A 39 -8.71 -11.69 8.62
C TYR A 39 -10.07 -11.28 9.22
N ALA A 40 -10.29 -11.58 10.50
CA ALA A 40 -11.53 -11.28 11.21
C ALA A 40 -11.55 -9.88 11.86
N ASP A 41 -10.60 -9.01 11.53
CA ASP A 41 -10.53 -7.66 12.12
C ASP A 41 -11.30 -6.61 11.29
N ILE A 42 -11.90 -7.01 10.17
CA ILE A 42 -12.70 -6.14 9.31
C ILE A 42 -14.10 -6.69 9.05
N GLY A 43 -15.06 -5.79 8.83
CA GLY A 43 -16.47 -6.11 8.62
C GLY A 43 -16.75 -7.15 7.54
N PRO A 44 -16.10 -7.11 6.35
CA PRO A 44 -16.29 -8.13 5.29
C PRO A 44 -16.09 -9.57 5.74
N PHE A 45 -15.34 -9.79 6.80
CA PHE A 45 -15.04 -11.11 7.38
C PHE A 45 -15.58 -11.30 8.79
N GLY A 46 -16.52 -10.45 9.21
CA GLY A 46 -17.32 -10.65 10.43
C GLY A 46 -16.86 -9.86 11.65
N ALA A 47 -16.03 -8.84 11.51
CA ALA A 47 -15.74 -7.92 12.62
C ALA A 47 -17.00 -7.18 13.06
N THR A 48 -17.24 -7.11 14.38
CA THR A 48 -18.41 -6.42 14.96
C THR A 48 -18.03 -5.28 15.90
N LYS A 49 -16.82 -5.32 16.48
CA LYS A 49 -16.37 -4.35 17.49
C LYS A 49 -15.85 -3.05 16.88
N GLN A 50 -15.25 -3.11 15.71
CA GLN A 50 -14.84 -1.95 14.88
C GLN A 50 -15.65 -1.93 13.58
N LYS A 51 -15.93 -0.73 13.10
CA LYS A 51 -16.74 -0.52 11.90
C LYS A 51 -15.85 -0.19 10.72
N THR A 52 -16.06 -0.90 9.61
CA THR A 52 -15.29 -0.71 8.37
C THR A 52 -16.21 -0.56 7.16
N PRO A 53 -17.07 0.50 7.13
CA PRO A 53 -18.10 0.65 6.10
C PRO A 53 -17.54 0.82 4.69
N ASN A 54 -16.34 1.35 4.53
CA ASN A 54 -15.72 1.50 3.21
C ASN A 54 -15.21 0.17 2.68
N LEU A 55 -14.63 -0.67 3.54
CA LEU A 55 -14.24 -2.04 3.21
C LEU A 55 -15.46 -2.93 2.98
N ASP A 56 -16.54 -2.76 3.76
CA ASP A 56 -17.80 -3.46 3.56
C ASP A 56 -18.37 -3.17 2.17
N ARG A 57 -18.37 -1.90 1.75
CA ARG A 57 -18.79 -1.49 0.41
C ARG A 57 -17.85 -2.05 -0.66
N MET A 58 -16.53 -1.93 -0.50
CA MET A 58 -15.54 -2.46 -1.43
C MET A 58 -15.73 -3.97 -1.65
N ALA A 59 -16.02 -4.72 -0.57
CA ALA A 59 -16.27 -6.15 -0.66
C ALA A 59 -17.61 -6.50 -1.33
N ALA A 60 -18.64 -5.64 -1.19
CA ALA A 60 -19.93 -5.80 -1.83
C ALA A 60 -19.90 -5.46 -3.33
N GLU A 61 -19.08 -4.48 -3.72
CA GLU A 61 -18.90 -4.03 -5.10
C GLU A 61 -17.86 -4.86 -5.87
N GLY A 62 -17.03 -5.65 -5.18
CA GLY A 62 -15.88 -6.36 -5.75
C GLY A 62 -15.85 -7.85 -5.47
N ILE A 63 -14.66 -8.40 -5.37
CA ILE A 63 -14.39 -9.81 -5.11
C ILE A 63 -13.74 -9.98 -3.73
N LYS A 64 -14.34 -10.85 -2.92
CA LYS A 64 -13.80 -11.23 -1.61
C LYS A 64 -13.07 -12.58 -1.70
N LEU A 65 -11.75 -12.56 -1.53
CA LEU A 65 -10.92 -13.76 -1.54
C LEU A 65 -10.93 -14.42 -0.16
N THR A 66 -11.57 -15.60 -0.05
CA THR A 66 -11.73 -16.32 1.22
C THR A 66 -10.58 -17.27 1.54
N SER A 67 -9.69 -17.52 0.59
CA SER A 67 -8.55 -18.44 0.70
C SER A 67 -7.30 -17.84 0.08
N PHE A 68 -6.95 -16.62 0.50
CA PHE A 68 -5.74 -15.92 0.09
C PHE A 68 -4.71 -15.95 1.22
N TYR A 69 -3.52 -16.45 0.94
CA TYR A 69 -2.45 -16.64 1.93
C TYR A 69 -1.29 -15.71 1.67
N ALA A 70 -0.69 -15.20 2.74
CA ALA A 70 0.52 -14.39 2.75
C ALA A 70 1.67 -15.14 3.45
N ALA A 71 2.88 -14.59 3.41
CA ALA A 71 4.00 -15.11 4.19
C ALA A 71 3.83 -14.79 5.69
N PRO A 72 4.58 -15.45 6.59
CA PRO A 72 4.33 -15.33 8.02
C PRO A 72 4.87 -14.04 8.67
N VAL A 73 5.66 -13.23 7.94
CA VAL A 73 6.28 -12.00 8.46
C VAL A 73 6.38 -10.91 7.39
N CYS A 74 6.37 -9.65 7.86
CA CYS A 74 6.17 -8.45 7.03
C CYS A 74 7.19 -8.27 5.89
N SER A 75 8.50 -8.34 6.11
CA SER A 75 9.49 -8.19 5.02
C SER A 75 9.33 -9.27 3.95
N VAL A 76 9.09 -10.51 4.37
CA VAL A 76 8.96 -11.65 3.43
C VAL A 76 7.71 -11.48 2.57
N SER A 77 6.56 -11.13 3.15
CA SER A 77 5.33 -10.88 2.40
C SER A 77 5.46 -9.73 1.41
N ARG A 78 6.13 -8.64 1.81
CA ARG A 78 6.39 -7.48 0.94
C ARG A 78 7.27 -7.85 -0.23
N ALA A 79 8.34 -8.62 0.00
CA ALA A 79 9.20 -9.13 -1.06
C ALA A 79 8.43 -10.04 -2.04
N GLN A 80 7.63 -10.97 -1.52
CA GLN A 80 6.82 -11.89 -2.34
C GLN A 80 5.79 -11.13 -3.18
N LEU A 81 5.10 -10.16 -2.60
CA LEU A 81 4.12 -9.33 -3.31
C LEU A 81 4.75 -8.56 -4.47
N LEU A 82 5.92 -7.95 -4.23
CA LEU A 82 6.56 -7.09 -5.22
C LEU A 82 7.35 -7.85 -6.30
N THR A 83 7.78 -9.09 -6.02
CA THR A 83 8.62 -9.86 -6.95
C THR A 83 7.94 -11.10 -7.53
N GLY A 84 6.86 -11.59 -6.91
CA GLY A 84 6.25 -12.87 -7.24
C GLY A 84 7.12 -14.07 -6.85
N CYS A 85 8.18 -13.88 -6.05
CA CYS A 85 9.14 -14.90 -5.66
C CYS A 85 9.13 -15.16 -4.15
N TYR A 86 9.46 -16.37 -3.72
CA TYR A 86 9.69 -16.63 -2.29
C TYR A 86 10.80 -15.73 -1.74
N GLY A 87 10.58 -15.11 -0.57
CA GLY A 87 11.49 -14.14 0.01
C GLY A 87 12.93 -14.62 0.15
N SER A 88 13.15 -15.89 0.52
CA SER A 88 14.48 -16.50 0.61
C SER A 88 15.24 -16.53 -0.73
N ARG A 89 14.53 -16.52 -1.87
CA ARG A 89 15.13 -16.50 -3.21
C ARG A 89 15.60 -15.10 -3.62
N VAL A 90 15.01 -14.07 -3.03
CA VAL A 90 15.28 -12.66 -3.35
C VAL A 90 15.99 -11.92 -2.21
N SER A 91 16.76 -12.67 -1.41
CA SER A 91 17.57 -12.18 -0.28
C SER A 91 16.76 -11.62 0.92
N VAL A 92 15.48 -12.01 1.04
CA VAL A 92 14.59 -11.60 2.14
C VAL A 92 14.11 -12.84 2.91
N PRO A 93 14.97 -13.51 3.69
CA PRO A 93 14.59 -14.74 4.40
C PRO A 93 13.78 -14.50 5.68
N GLY A 94 13.71 -13.26 6.17
CA GLY A 94 13.07 -12.87 7.42
C GLY A 94 12.88 -11.37 7.53
N VAL A 95 12.57 -10.89 8.73
CA VAL A 95 12.39 -9.47 9.04
C VAL A 95 13.75 -8.77 9.09
N PHE A 96 13.86 -7.63 8.43
CA PHE A 96 15.05 -6.78 8.51
C PHE A 96 14.95 -5.80 9.68
N SER A 97 16.05 -5.68 10.44
CA SER A 97 16.22 -4.62 11.44
C SER A 97 16.85 -3.37 10.79
N PRO A 98 16.65 -2.19 11.36
CA PRO A 98 17.29 -0.97 10.88
C PRO A 98 18.82 -1.10 10.82
N GLY A 99 19.42 -0.61 9.72
CA GLY A 99 20.86 -0.68 9.48
C GLY A 99 21.37 -2.06 9.09
N ASN A 100 20.48 -2.98 8.72
CA ASN A 100 20.89 -4.26 8.15
C ASN A 100 21.64 -4.03 6.84
N ALA A 101 22.75 -4.75 6.64
CA ALA A 101 23.53 -4.67 5.40
C ALA A 101 22.83 -5.33 4.19
N ASN A 102 21.74 -6.07 4.42
CA ASN A 102 20.98 -6.76 3.39
C ASN A 102 19.60 -6.13 3.20
N GLY A 103 19.06 -6.27 2.00
CA GLY A 103 17.73 -5.87 1.60
C GLY A 103 17.21 -6.71 0.44
N LEU A 104 16.12 -6.30 -0.18
CA LEU A 104 15.66 -6.87 -1.44
C LEU A 104 16.78 -6.71 -2.48
N ASN A 105 17.23 -7.84 -3.03
CA ASN A 105 18.35 -7.83 -3.98
C ASN A 105 18.03 -6.90 -5.18
N PRO A 106 18.86 -5.88 -5.45
CA PRO A 106 18.62 -4.94 -6.56
C PRO A 106 18.66 -5.58 -7.96
N ALA A 107 19.17 -6.80 -8.09
CA ALA A 107 19.14 -7.55 -9.35
C ALA A 107 17.78 -8.20 -9.62
N GLU A 108 16.90 -8.26 -8.62
CA GLU A 108 15.56 -8.82 -8.78
C GLU A 108 14.63 -7.81 -9.48
N SER A 109 13.70 -8.34 -10.25
CA SER A 109 12.73 -7.50 -10.94
C SER A 109 11.45 -7.36 -10.13
N THR A 110 11.12 -6.14 -9.77
CA THR A 110 9.88 -5.83 -9.04
C THR A 110 8.71 -5.52 -9.98
N THR A 111 7.49 -5.66 -9.46
CA THR A 111 6.27 -5.20 -10.14
C THR A 111 6.35 -3.71 -10.51
N ALA A 112 6.94 -2.89 -9.64
CA ALA A 112 7.10 -1.46 -9.90
C ALA A 112 8.04 -1.19 -11.09
N GLU A 113 9.18 -1.89 -11.18
CA GLU A 113 10.10 -1.76 -12.33
C GLU A 113 9.43 -2.18 -13.63
N ARG A 114 8.70 -3.29 -13.62
CA ARG A 114 7.97 -3.77 -14.80
C ARG A 114 6.91 -2.78 -15.27
N LEU A 115 6.11 -2.27 -14.35
CA LEU A 115 5.08 -1.29 -14.66
C LEU A 115 5.68 0.05 -15.11
N ARG A 116 6.75 0.51 -14.47
CA ARG A 116 7.48 1.72 -14.90
C ARG A 116 8.01 1.59 -16.33
N ALA A 117 8.59 0.44 -16.67
CA ALA A 117 9.04 0.17 -18.04
C ALA A 117 7.89 0.17 -19.06
N LEU A 118 6.66 -0.08 -18.63
CA LEU A 118 5.44 0.04 -19.42
C LEU A 118 4.84 1.46 -19.43
N GLY A 119 5.50 2.45 -18.83
CA GLY A 119 5.08 3.86 -18.83
C GLY A 119 4.14 4.25 -17.66
N TYR A 120 4.00 3.41 -16.64
CA TYR A 120 3.26 3.77 -15.42
C TYR A 120 4.02 4.80 -14.59
N ALA A 121 3.28 5.74 -13.98
CA ALA A 121 3.77 6.44 -12.80
C ALA A 121 3.77 5.47 -11.62
N THR A 122 4.82 5.46 -10.80
CA THR A 122 4.93 4.50 -9.71
C THR A 122 5.20 5.19 -8.38
N ALA A 123 4.45 4.83 -7.33
CA ALA A 123 4.67 5.35 -5.98
C ALA A 123 4.58 4.25 -4.93
N CYS A 124 5.49 4.33 -3.95
CA CYS A 124 5.41 3.60 -2.69
C CYS A 124 5.12 4.64 -1.58
N ILE A 125 3.98 4.52 -0.91
CA ILE A 125 3.58 5.44 0.16
C ILE A 125 3.25 4.64 1.41
N GLY A 126 4.16 4.67 2.39
CA GLY A 126 4.03 3.91 3.63
C GLY A 126 5.28 3.15 4.04
N LYS A 127 5.10 2.03 4.78
CA LYS A 127 6.17 1.18 5.30
C LYS A 127 6.82 0.37 4.19
N TRP A 128 8.15 0.52 4.03
CA TRP A 128 8.91 -0.24 3.04
C TRP A 128 9.33 -1.64 3.53
N HIS A 129 10.17 -1.70 4.52
CA HIS A 129 10.66 -2.90 5.21
C HIS A 129 11.40 -3.92 4.34
N LEU A 130 12.05 -3.50 3.28
CA LEU A 130 12.85 -4.34 2.38
C LEU A 130 14.33 -3.90 2.28
N GLY A 131 14.84 -3.29 3.36
CA GLY A 131 16.19 -2.74 3.47
C GLY A 131 16.15 -1.21 3.53
N ASP A 132 16.98 -0.64 4.43
CA ASP A 132 17.05 0.79 4.70
C ASP A 132 18.37 1.44 4.24
N GLN A 133 19.28 0.64 3.62
CA GLN A 133 20.44 1.20 2.97
C GLN A 133 20.05 1.86 1.63
N PRO A 134 20.79 2.86 1.16
CA PRO A 134 20.44 3.64 -0.04
C PRO A 134 20.11 2.80 -1.28
N GLU A 135 20.83 1.69 -1.49
CA GLU A 135 20.65 0.80 -2.63
C GLU A 135 19.37 -0.04 -2.58
N PHE A 136 18.74 -0.18 -1.40
CA PHE A 136 17.53 -0.98 -1.21
C PHE A 136 16.25 -0.13 -1.11
N LEU A 137 16.36 1.20 -1.10
CA LEU A 137 15.19 2.08 -0.97
C LEU A 137 14.23 1.95 -2.16
N PRO A 138 12.95 2.25 -1.99
CA PRO A 138 11.93 2.11 -3.04
C PRO A 138 12.30 2.75 -4.37
N THR A 139 13.00 3.90 -4.36
CA THR A 139 13.46 4.59 -5.58
C THR A 139 14.50 3.81 -6.38
N LYS A 140 15.13 2.81 -5.78
CA LYS A 140 16.05 1.86 -6.43
C LYS A 140 15.37 0.56 -6.85
N GLN A 141 14.09 0.39 -6.50
CA GLN A 141 13.28 -0.80 -6.73
C GLN A 141 12.06 -0.49 -7.63
N GLY A 142 12.19 0.52 -8.51
CA GLY A 142 11.21 0.82 -9.55
C GLY A 142 10.15 1.86 -9.21
N PHE A 143 10.19 2.48 -8.04
CA PHE A 143 9.27 3.54 -7.68
C PHE A 143 9.83 4.92 -8.03
N ASP A 144 9.04 5.74 -8.74
CA ASP A 144 9.38 7.14 -9.05
C ASP A 144 9.31 8.01 -7.80
N ARG A 145 8.43 7.64 -6.84
CA ARG A 145 8.22 8.35 -5.58
C ARG A 145 8.19 7.41 -4.41
N TYR A 146 8.74 7.86 -3.30
CA TYR A 146 8.61 7.24 -1.99
C TYR A 146 8.27 8.28 -0.93
N PHE A 147 7.30 7.96 -0.07
CA PHE A 147 7.04 8.70 1.15
C PHE A 147 6.66 7.71 2.25
N GLY A 148 7.49 7.58 3.30
CA GLY A 148 7.21 6.58 4.31
C GLY A 148 8.34 6.27 5.28
N ILE A 149 8.10 5.27 6.14
CA ILE A 149 9.06 4.73 7.09
C ILE A 149 9.78 3.55 6.43
N PRO A 150 11.14 3.50 6.44
CA PRO A 150 11.89 2.48 5.71
C PRO A 150 11.88 1.09 6.38
N TYR A 151 11.40 0.98 7.62
CA TYR A 151 11.29 -0.25 8.40
C TYR A 151 10.02 -0.25 9.27
N SER A 152 9.89 -1.11 10.27
CA SER A 152 8.71 -1.13 11.13
C SER A 152 8.70 0.02 12.14
N ASN A 153 7.53 0.55 12.45
CA ASN A 153 7.34 1.69 13.35
C ASN A 153 7.75 1.43 14.82
N ASP A 154 7.83 0.16 15.23
CA ASP A 154 8.34 -0.26 16.55
C ASP A 154 9.87 -0.29 16.63
N MET A 155 10.56 -0.24 15.49
CA MET A 155 12.02 -0.28 15.38
C MET A 155 12.67 1.09 15.51
N GLN A 156 12.09 1.94 16.35
CA GLN A 156 12.59 3.28 16.63
C GLN A 156 14.03 3.26 17.15
N ARG A 157 14.79 4.27 16.76
CA ARG A 157 16.13 4.54 17.30
C ARG A 157 16.10 5.74 18.24
N LYS A 158 17.06 5.83 19.15
CA LYS A 158 17.24 7.05 19.94
C LYS A 158 17.58 8.20 19.02
N ALA A 159 16.96 9.35 19.25
CA ALA A 159 17.36 10.61 18.62
C ALA A 159 18.83 10.91 18.92
N ILE A 160 19.47 11.77 18.14
CA ILE A 160 20.90 12.11 18.30
C ILE A 160 21.18 12.69 19.69
N ASP A 161 20.24 13.44 20.24
CA ASP A 161 20.31 14.01 21.61
C ASP A 161 20.01 12.97 22.72
N GLY A 162 19.61 11.75 22.33
CA GLY A 162 19.34 10.63 23.25
C GLY A 162 18.08 10.76 24.11
N THR A 163 17.25 11.80 23.88
CA THR A 163 16.09 12.13 24.72
C THR A 163 14.86 11.28 24.38
N GLU A 164 14.64 11.01 23.09
CA GLU A 164 13.44 10.32 22.61
C GLU A 164 13.77 9.20 21.63
N ARG A 165 12.83 8.27 21.46
CA ARG A 165 12.88 7.28 20.41
C ARG A 165 12.10 7.80 19.21
N VAL A 166 12.68 7.69 18.02
CA VAL A 166 12.13 8.25 16.79
C VAL A 166 12.23 7.27 15.63
N SER A 167 11.30 7.39 14.70
CA SER A 167 11.32 6.73 13.39
C SER A 167 11.56 7.76 12.30
N PRO A 168 12.47 7.54 11.33
CA PRO A 168 12.65 8.46 10.23
C PRO A 168 11.48 8.36 9.26
N LEU A 169 10.96 9.50 8.84
CA LEU A 169 10.07 9.64 7.71
C LEU A 169 10.89 10.12 6.51
N LEU A 170 10.83 9.36 5.43
CA LEU A 170 11.58 9.68 4.21
C LEU A 170 10.66 10.23 3.13
N ARG A 171 11.20 11.13 2.33
CA ARG A 171 10.72 11.48 1.00
C ARG A 171 11.81 11.11 -0.01
N ASN A 172 11.53 10.09 -0.82
CA ASN A 172 12.50 9.41 -1.67
C ASN A 172 13.67 8.83 -0.85
N ASP A 173 14.87 9.37 -1.00
CA ASP A 173 16.10 8.93 -0.32
C ASP A 173 16.48 9.84 0.87
N LYS A 174 15.65 10.85 1.20
CA LYS A 174 15.96 11.85 2.23
C LYS A 174 15.05 11.73 3.43
N VAL A 175 15.63 11.74 4.62
CA VAL A 175 14.88 11.91 5.86
C VAL A 175 14.35 13.35 5.91
N VAL A 176 13.03 13.50 5.97
CA VAL A 176 12.35 14.80 6.04
C VAL A 176 11.87 15.12 7.45
N GLU A 177 11.72 14.10 8.30
CA GLU A 177 11.28 14.27 9.68
C GLU A 177 11.69 13.04 10.52
N LEU A 178 11.89 13.25 11.82
CA LEU A 178 12.04 12.19 12.82
C LEU A 178 10.77 12.14 13.66
N LEU A 179 9.99 11.07 13.50
CA LEU A 179 8.69 10.93 14.12
C LEU A 179 8.81 10.38 15.54
N THR A 180 8.33 11.11 16.52
CA THR A 180 8.04 10.63 17.87
C THR A 180 6.76 9.77 17.86
N ASP A 181 6.44 9.11 18.98
CA ASP A 181 5.18 8.35 19.12
C ASP A 181 3.94 9.22 18.90
N GLU A 182 3.95 10.46 19.36
CA GLU A 182 2.85 11.39 19.14
C GLU A 182 2.67 11.72 17.65
N GLN A 183 3.76 12.00 16.96
CA GLN A 183 3.72 12.31 15.52
C GLN A 183 3.33 11.11 14.67
N GLN A 184 3.59 9.87 15.13
CA GLN A 184 3.10 8.67 14.46
C GLN A 184 1.57 8.57 14.46
N SER A 185 0.86 9.21 15.38
CA SER A 185 -0.61 9.24 15.38
C SER A 185 -1.21 9.95 14.16
N ARG A 186 -0.43 10.68 13.40
CA ARG A 186 -0.85 11.33 12.16
C ARG A 186 -0.39 10.61 10.90
N ILE A 187 0.23 9.45 11.04
CA ILE A 187 0.91 8.81 9.91
C ILE A 187 -0.08 8.29 8.86
N VAL A 188 -1.22 7.75 9.26
CA VAL A 188 -2.26 7.26 8.33
C VAL A 188 -2.85 8.42 7.54
N GLU A 189 -3.17 9.55 8.19
CA GLU A 189 -3.63 10.78 7.54
C GLU A 189 -2.60 11.24 6.49
N ARG A 190 -1.33 11.38 6.89
CA ARG A 190 -0.24 11.86 6.00
C ARG A 190 -0.01 10.95 4.80
N TYR A 191 -0.05 9.64 4.99
CA TYR A 191 0.04 8.68 3.90
C TYR A 191 -1.16 8.78 2.95
N THR A 192 -2.36 8.97 3.50
CA THR A 192 -3.58 9.13 2.72
C THR A 192 -3.54 10.39 1.86
N ASP A 193 -3.12 11.53 2.42
CA ASP A 193 -2.98 12.79 1.69
C ASP A 193 -1.96 12.67 0.55
N GLU A 194 -0.81 12.06 0.81
CA GLU A 194 0.23 11.83 -0.20
C GLU A 194 -0.26 10.89 -1.31
N ALA A 195 -1.04 9.86 -0.97
CA ALA A 195 -1.64 8.94 -1.94
C ALA A 195 -2.66 9.65 -2.83
N MET A 196 -3.53 10.46 -2.26
CA MET A 196 -4.51 11.26 -3.01
C MET A 196 -3.81 12.28 -3.92
N GLN A 197 -2.75 12.93 -3.43
CA GLN A 197 -1.97 13.86 -4.24
C GLN A 197 -1.31 13.13 -5.42
N PHE A 198 -0.69 11.97 -5.20
CA PHE A 198 -0.08 11.18 -6.26
C PHE A 198 -1.09 10.78 -7.34
N MET A 199 -2.30 10.33 -6.96
CA MET A 199 -3.34 9.96 -7.91
C MET A 199 -3.80 11.16 -8.75
N ARG A 200 -4.00 12.34 -8.14
CA ARG A 200 -4.37 13.57 -8.86
C ARG A 200 -3.28 14.03 -9.84
N GLU A 201 -2.02 13.95 -9.45
CA GLU A 201 -0.89 14.33 -10.31
C GLU A 201 -0.62 13.32 -11.43
N SER A 202 -1.10 12.09 -11.29
CA SER A 202 -0.88 11.00 -12.26
C SER A 202 -2.13 10.66 -13.08
N GLN A 203 -3.22 11.44 -13.01
CA GLN A 203 -4.51 11.11 -13.61
C GLN A 203 -4.49 10.95 -15.14
N ASP A 204 -3.54 11.58 -15.83
CA ASP A 204 -3.44 11.58 -17.29
C ASP A 204 -2.60 10.43 -17.86
N ARG A 205 -2.07 9.55 -17.01
CA ARG A 205 -1.31 8.36 -17.42
C ARG A 205 -1.56 7.19 -16.46
N PRO A 206 -1.35 5.94 -16.88
CA PRO A 206 -1.50 4.81 -15.98
C PRO A 206 -0.56 4.95 -14.78
N PHE A 207 -1.03 4.55 -13.59
CA PHE A 207 -0.23 4.58 -12.38
C PHE A 207 -0.32 3.29 -11.57
N PHE A 208 0.72 3.03 -10.82
CA PHE A 208 0.83 2.00 -9.82
C PHE A 208 1.12 2.63 -8.45
N LEU A 209 0.19 2.50 -7.53
CA LEU A 209 0.32 2.92 -6.15
C LEU A 209 0.44 1.68 -5.26
N TYR A 210 1.61 1.45 -4.69
CA TYR A 210 1.81 0.55 -3.57
C TYR A 210 1.65 1.36 -2.28
N PHE A 211 0.60 1.06 -1.52
CA PHE A 211 0.16 1.83 -0.36
C PHE A 211 0.24 0.99 0.93
N PRO A 212 1.47 0.68 1.41
CA PRO A 212 1.69 -0.16 2.58
C PRO A 212 1.61 0.68 3.87
N HIS A 213 0.49 0.62 4.56
CA HIS A 213 0.34 1.25 5.87
C HIS A 213 1.28 0.65 6.92
N THR A 214 1.71 1.47 7.89
CA THR A 214 2.31 1.01 9.14
C THR A 214 1.26 0.54 10.14
N ALA A 215 0.01 1.02 9.99
CA ALA A 215 -1.15 0.53 10.71
C ALA A 215 -1.44 -0.93 10.27
N VAL A 216 -1.77 -1.81 11.16
CA VAL A 216 -2.09 -1.67 12.58
C VAL A 216 -1.01 -2.33 13.47
N HIS A 217 0.26 -2.27 13.03
CA HIS A 217 1.40 -2.84 13.77
C HIS A 217 1.65 -2.06 15.07
N THR A 218 2.03 -2.75 16.13
CA THR A 218 2.43 -2.11 17.40
C THR A 218 3.71 -1.28 17.24
N PRO A 219 3.89 -0.20 18.06
CA PRO A 219 2.91 0.41 18.97
C PRO A 219 1.74 1.04 18.20
N ILE A 220 0.56 1.05 18.85
CA ILE A 220 -0.70 1.44 18.20
C ILE A 220 -0.93 2.94 18.39
N HIS A 221 -0.98 3.67 17.26
CA HIS A 221 -1.08 5.12 17.22
C HIS A 221 -2.27 5.62 16.37
N PRO A 222 -3.54 5.38 16.79
CA PRO A 222 -4.68 5.91 16.07
C PRO A 222 -4.69 7.44 16.14
N GLY A 223 -5.10 8.07 15.03
CA GLY A 223 -5.29 9.51 14.93
C GLY A 223 -6.31 10.01 15.94
N GLU A 224 -6.16 11.27 16.36
CA GLU A 224 -7.01 11.88 17.38
C GLU A 224 -8.50 11.78 17.04
N ALA A 225 -8.85 11.98 15.77
CA ALA A 225 -10.23 11.91 15.30
C ALA A 225 -10.88 10.52 15.47
N PHE A 226 -10.08 9.47 15.66
CA PHE A 226 -10.55 8.08 15.76
C PHE A 226 -10.46 7.53 17.19
N ARG A 227 -9.71 8.17 18.08
CA ARG A 227 -9.53 7.69 19.46
C ARG A 227 -10.85 7.60 20.20
N GLY A 228 -11.09 6.43 20.84
CA GLY A 228 -12.28 6.13 21.63
C GLY A 228 -13.55 5.92 20.79
N LYS A 229 -13.43 5.70 19.47
CA LYS A 229 -14.60 5.48 18.59
C LYS A 229 -14.98 4.01 18.46
N SER A 230 -14.05 3.10 18.71
CA SER A 230 -14.26 1.67 18.54
C SER A 230 -14.52 0.98 19.90
N ALA A 231 -15.45 0.03 19.91
CA ALA A 231 -15.65 -0.88 21.04
C ALA A 231 -14.46 -1.84 21.25
N ASN A 232 -13.52 -1.93 20.29
CA ASN A 232 -12.29 -2.72 20.37
C ASN A 232 -11.07 -1.89 20.82
N GLY A 233 -11.28 -0.76 21.50
CA GLY A 233 -10.23 0.10 22.01
C GLY A 233 -9.33 0.68 20.92
N ARG A 234 -8.09 1.04 21.27
CA ARG A 234 -7.13 1.70 20.38
C ARG A 234 -6.84 0.93 19.09
N PHE A 235 -6.82 -0.39 19.15
CA PHE A 235 -6.64 -1.22 17.96
C PHE A 235 -7.80 -1.02 16.97
N GLY A 236 -9.03 -1.15 17.46
CA GLY A 236 -10.22 -0.92 16.63
C GLY A 236 -10.33 0.51 16.13
N ASP A 237 -9.90 1.50 16.93
CA ASP A 237 -9.80 2.90 16.50
C ASP A 237 -8.89 3.03 15.28
N TRP A 238 -7.73 2.35 15.30
CA TRP A 238 -6.78 2.40 14.17
C TRP A 238 -7.27 1.64 12.95
N VAL A 239 -7.97 0.51 13.13
CA VAL A 239 -8.65 -0.19 12.03
C VAL A 239 -9.71 0.71 11.37
N GLN A 240 -10.48 1.47 12.16
CA GLN A 240 -11.45 2.43 11.63
C GLN A 240 -10.79 3.60 10.88
N GLU A 241 -9.61 4.04 11.30
CA GLU A 241 -8.82 5.03 10.58
C GLU A 241 -8.28 4.49 9.25
N VAL A 242 -7.84 3.22 9.22
CA VAL A 242 -7.48 2.54 7.97
C VAL A 242 -8.68 2.47 7.03
N ASP A 243 -9.86 2.10 7.51
CA ASP A 243 -11.09 2.09 6.70
C ASP A 243 -11.43 3.47 6.13
N TRP A 244 -11.25 4.54 6.94
CA TRP A 244 -11.39 5.91 6.45
C TRP A 244 -10.39 6.20 5.32
N SER A 245 -9.13 5.82 5.48
CA SER A 245 -8.10 5.99 4.45
C SER A 245 -8.49 5.29 3.14
N VAL A 246 -8.97 4.05 3.22
CA VAL A 246 -9.52 3.32 2.06
C VAL A 246 -10.66 4.10 1.41
N GLY A 247 -11.59 4.62 2.21
CA GLY A 247 -12.70 5.45 1.74
C GLY A 247 -12.22 6.66 0.96
N ARG A 248 -11.18 7.37 1.46
CA ARG A 248 -10.59 8.54 0.80
C ARG A 248 -9.95 8.19 -0.55
N VAL A 249 -9.23 7.06 -0.63
CA VAL A 249 -8.65 6.57 -1.89
C VAL A 249 -9.76 6.27 -2.91
N LEU A 250 -10.78 5.51 -2.53
CA LEU A 250 -11.89 5.14 -3.41
C LEU A 250 -12.70 6.37 -3.87
N GLU A 251 -12.91 7.35 -2.99
CA GLU A 251 -13.57 8.62 -3.32
C GLU A 251 -12.75 9.43 -4.32
N THR A 252 -11.44 9.55 -4.10
CA THR A 252 -10.55 10.26 -5.04
C THR A 252 -10.57 9.63 -6.43
N LEU A 253 -10.59 8.30 -6.53
CA LEU A 253 -10.71 7.63 -7.82
C LEU A 253 -12.04 7.98 -8.53
N ARG A 254 -13.16 8.08 -7.79
CA ARG A 254 -14.46 8.49 -8.35
C ARG A 254 -14.46 9.97 -8.77
N GLU A 255 -13.93 10.87 -7.93
CA GLU A 255 -13.78 12.29 -8.25
C GLU A 255 -13.03 12.50 -9.56
N LEU A 256 -11.98 11.70 -9.78
CA LEU A 256 -11.13 11.72 -10.99
C LEU A 256 -11.73 10.93 -12.16
N LYS A 257 -12.86 10.22 -11.97
CA LYS A 257 -13.48 9.32 -12.97
C LYS A 257 -12.52 8.19 -13.41
N LEU A 258 -11.75 7.69 -12.47
CA LEU A 258 -10.76 6.62 -12.67
C LEU A 258 -11.18 5.29 -12.04
N ASP A 259 -12.28 5.24 -11.31
CA ASP A 259 -12.76 4.07 -10.59
C ASP A 259 -13.00 2.85 -11.50
N GLU A 260 -13.62 3.04 -12.67
CA GLU A 260 -13.82 1.98 -13.67
C GLU A 260 -12.52 1.53 -14.39
N LYS A 261 -11.44 2.30 -14.25
CA LYS A 261 -10.14 2.04 -14.87
C LYS A 261 -9.05 1.68 -13.86
N THR A 262 -9.42 1.42 -12.61
CA THR A 262 -8.45 1.15 -11.54
C THR A 262 -8.77 -0.18 -10.85
N LEU A 263 -7.80 -1.08 -10.86
CA LEU A 263 -7.81 -2.26 -10.00
C LEU A 263 -7.35 -1.85 -8.60
N VAL A 264 -8.23 -1.97 -7.61
CA VAL A 264 -7.90 -1.73 -6.20
C VAL A 264 -7.86 -3.05 -5.46
N LEU A 265 -6.73 -3.38 -4.87
CA LEU A 265 -6.52 -4.55 -4.03
C LEU A 265 -6.32 -4.10 -2.57
N PHE A 266 -7.07 -4.70 -1.64
CA PHE A 266 -6.89 -4.53 -0.20
C PHE A 266 -6.50 -5.87 0.42
N THR A 267 -5.39 -5.90 1.16
CA THR A 267 -4.91 -7.11 1.84
C THR A 267 -4.01 -6.78 3.03
N SER A 268 -3.71 -7.77 3.86
CA SER A 268 -2.73 -7.68 4.94
C SER A 268 -1.46 -8.44 4.58
N ASP A 269 -0.35 -8.10 5.24
CA ASP A 269 0.95 -8.74 4.99
C ASP A 269 1.07 -10.13 5.62
N ASN A 270 0.66 -10.34 6.88
CA ASN A 270 0.87 -11.63 7.56
C ASN A 270 -0.24 -12.02 8.55
N GLY A 271 -1.30 -11.22 8.66
CA GLY A 271 -2.34 -11.45 9.66
C GLY A 271 -1.97 -10.95 11.07
N PRO A 272 -2.82 -11.20 12.09
CA PRO A 272 -2.70 -10.54 13.39
C PRO A 272 -1.49 -11.06 14.17
N TRP A 273 -0.69 -10.14 14.71
CA TRP A 273 0.41 -10.49 15.60
C TRP A 273 -0.04 -10.49 17.07
N ARG A 274 0.15 -11.61 17.75
CA ARG A 274 -0.33 -11.84 19.13
C ARG A 274 0.80 -12.12 20.14
N ALA A 275 2.05 -12.06 19.71
CA ALA A 275 3.19 -12.54 20.51
C ALA A 275 3.59 -11.59 21.67
N SER A 276 3.20 -10.31 21.64
CA SER A 276 3.57 -9.37 22.70
C SER A 276 2.63 -9.46 23.91
N ARG A 277 3.21 -9.37 25.10
CA ARG A 277 2.49 -9.30 26.37
C ARG A 277 2.18 -7.87 26.80
N THR A 278 2.45 -6.87 25.96
CA THR A 278 2.18 -5.45 26.26
C THR A 278 0.70 -5.13 26.26
N VAL A 279 0.31 -4.05 26.92
CA VAL A 279 -1.08 -3.59 26.96
C VAL A 279 -1.62 -3.33 25.55
N GLU A 280 -0.78 -2.80 24.67
CA GLU A 280 -1.17 -2.50 23.29
C GLU A 280 -1.54 -3.73 22.48
N THR A 281 -0.92 -4.87 22.74
CA THR A 281 -1.26 -6.13 22.06
C THR A 281 -2.52 -6.80 22.58
N ARG A 282 -3.00 -6.44 23.78
CA ARG A 282 -4.32 -6.88 24.23
C ARG A 282 -5.45 -6.29 23.39
N TYR A 283 -5.21 -5.19 22.72
CA TYR A 283 -6.17 -4.54 21.82
C TYR A 283 -6.19 -5.13 20.41
N ARG A 284 -5.24 -6.02 20.07
CA ARG A 284 -5.24 -6.80 18.83
C ARG A 284 -6.14 -8.03 18.88
N ASN A 285 -6.99 -8.12 19.85
CA ASN A 285 -7.94 -9.20 19.85
C ASN A 285 -8.94 -8.97 18.74
N THR A 286 -8.81 -9.83 17.75
CA THR A 286 -9.84 -10.13 16.79
C THR A 286 -11.18 -10.23 17.49
N THR A 287 -12.23 -9.95 16.79
CA THR A 287 -13.63 -10.16 17.22
C THR A 287 -13.96 -11.60 17.61
N ARG A 288 -13.01 -12.52 17.51
CA ARG A 288 -13.18 -13.88 18.01
C ARG A 288 -13.11 -13.85 19.53
N ASP A 289 -14.26 -13.67 20.17
CA ASP A 289 -14.53 -14.30 21.43
C ASP A 289 -14.46 -15.80 21.15
N HIS A 290 -13.37 -16.42 21.56
CA HIS A 290 -13.28 -17.86 21.56
C HIS A 290 -14.24 -18.34 22.66
N GLY A 291 -15.47 -18.71 22.26
CA GLY A 291 -16.27 -19.61 23.02
C GLY A 291 -15.65 -21.00 23.03
#